data_189a8891f4d9acd2cfde01c42c6a9089
#
_entry.id   189a8891f4d9acd2cfde01c42c6a9089
#
_cell.length_a   1.000
_cell.length_b   1.000
_cell.length_c   1.000
_cell.angle_alpha   90.00
_cell.angle_beta   90.00
_cell.angle_gamma   90.00
#
_symmetry.space_group_name_H-M   'P 1'
#
loop_
_entity.id
_entity.type
_entity.pdbx_description
1 polymer ?
#
loop_
_entity_poly.entity_id
_entity_poly.type
_entity_poly.pdbx_seq_one_letter_code
_entity_poly.pdbx_strand_id
1 'polypeptide(L)'
;MKKLVLFLLLLLTACGPVKGDYRIIEKPEINRSPLQGRWVVTKIQAVTDETKDLRPIIGSDAIFAPNVALFNDQRADNVNYVIRKGKTDYLMKVGYNKTKDDVGIAGDDLFIIDIYQDDQLLFTVYREKDDVAYMDIYGNLLQLVKTKDTLDERQLKNLMEEADPKKTYYSRVPGI
;
A
#
# COMPACT_ATOMS: atom_id res chain seq x y z
N MET A 1 -5.35 -11.60 52.28
CA MET A 1 -6.21 -11.11 51.17
C MET A 1 -5.75 -9.78 50.60
N LYS A 2 -5.38 -8.75 51.38
CA LYS A 2 -4.93 -7.43 50.84
C LYS A 2 -3.68 -7.49 49.97
N LYS A 3 -2.73 -8.42 50.20
CA LYS A 3 -1.51 -8.58 49.38
C LYS A 3 -1.76 -9.23 48.02
N LEU A 4 -2.81 -10.05 47.87
CA LEU A 4 -3.18 -10.70 46.63
C LEU A 4 -3.85 -9.72 45.65
N VAL A 5 -4.66 -8.78 46.16
CA VAL A 5 -5.31 -7.74 45.37
C VAL A 5 -4.29 -6.77 44.80
N LEU A 6 -3.23 -6.44 45.57
CA LEU A 6 -2.16 -5.55 45.13
C LEU A 6 -1.35 -6.16 43.98
N PHE A 7 -1.15 -7.50 44.01
CA PHE A 7 -0.43 -8.22 42.94
C PHE A 7 -1.26 -8.32 41.64
N LEU A 8 -2.57 -8.43 41.77
CA LEU A 8 -3.51 -8.46 40.62
C LEU A 8 -3.60 -7.10 39.93
N LEU A 9 -3.51 -5.99 40.70
CA LEU A 9 -3.50 -4.63 40.16
C LEU A 9 -2.22 -4.29 39.38
N LEU A 10 -1.08 -4.90 39.72
CA LEU A 10 0.19 -4.72 39.00
C LEU A 10 0.23 -5.44 37.65
N LEU A 11 -0.58 -6.50 37.45
CA LEU A 11 -0.64 -7.23 36.20
C LEU A 11 -1.49 -6.50 35.12
N LEU A 12 -2.35 -5.54 35.51
CA LEU A 12 -3.20 -4.79 34.57
C LEU A 12 -2.50 -3.61 33.89
N THR A 13 -1.29 -3.24 34.34
CA THR A 13 -0.56 -2.10 33.77
C THR A 13 0.37 -2.48 32.62
N ALA A 14 0.48 -3.77 32.26
CA ALA A 14 1.42 -4.25 31.23
C ALA A 14 0.88 -4.20 29.78
N CYS A 15 -0.39 -3.84 29.56
CA CYS A 15 -0.92 -3.62 28.23
C CYS A 15 -0.87 -2.13 27.85
N GLY A 16 0.34 -1.58 27.77
CA GLY A 16 0.52 -0.32 27.05
C GLY A 16 0.26 -0.54 25.56
N PRO A 17 -0.42 0.40 24.86
CA PRO A 17 -0.55 0.29 23.42
C PRO A 17 0.86 0.23 22.82
N VAL A 18 1.13 -0.80 22.05
CA VAL A 18 2.34 -0.87 21.23
C VAL A 18 2.26 0.33 20.26
N LYS A 19 2.94 1.40 20.62
CA LYS A 19 3.12 2.53 19.71
C LYS A 19 4.02 2.05 18.59
N GLY A 20 3.41 1.56 17.51
CA GLY A 20 4.13 1.37 16.28
C GLY A 20 4.81 2.70 15.93
N ASP A 21 6.09 2.67 15.63
CA ASP A 21 6.89 3.87 15.33
C ASP A 21 6.55 4.38 13.92
N TYR A 22 5.26 4.67 13.71
CA TYR A 22 4.75 5.26 12.48
C TYR A 22 4.93 6.78 12.59
N ARG A 23 5.96 7.30 11.97
CA ARG A 23 6.07 8.75 11.76
C ARG A 23 5.24 9.10 10.55
N ILE A 24 4.22 9.93 10.74
CA ILE A 24 3.53 10.60 9.63
C ILE A 24 4.58 11.54 9.02
N ILE A 25 5.05 11.19 7.83
CA ILE A 25 5.88 12.09 7.05
C ILE A 25 4.92 13.08 6.39
N GLU A 26 5.29 14.35 6.39
CA GLU A 26 4.53 15.49 5.88
C GLU A 26 3.73 15.14 4.62
N LYS A 27 2.51 15.69 4.54
CA LYS A 27 1.70 15.56 3.32
C LYS A 27 2.56 16.02 2.15
N PRO A 28 2.69 15.22 1.08
CA PRO A 28 3.44 15.65 -0.09
C PRO A 28 2.86 16.96 -0.58
N GLU A 29 3.73 17.89 -0.92
CA GLU A 29 3.30 19.15 -1.55
C GLU A 29 2.38 18.84 -2.72
N ILE A 30 1.29 19.55 -2.72
CA ILE A 30 0.16 19.50 -3.63
C ILE A 30 0.62 19.24 -5.06
N ASN A 31 0.09 18.19 -5.69
CA ASN A 31 0.14 17.78 -7.09
C ASN A 31 1.22 16.77 -7.52
N ARG A 32 1.87 16.04 -6.62
CA ARG A 32 2.72 14.91 -7.03
C ARG A 32 2.31 13.64 -6.30
N SER A 33 1.93 12.62 -7.04
CA SER A 33 1.82 11.29 -6.47
C SER A 33 3.20 10.80 -6.02
N PRO A 34 3.36 10.28 -4.80
CA PRO A 34 4.63 9.69 -4.34
C PRO A 34 5.06 8.48 -5.17
N LEU A 35 4.15 7.93 -5.98
CA LEU A 35 4.36 6.78 -6.87
C LEU A 35 4.28 7.17 -8.35
N GLN A 36 4.23 8.48 -8.68
CA GLN A 36 3.95 8.94 -10.03
C GLN A 36 4.68 8.15 -11.11
N GLY A 37 3.92 7.65 -12.08
CA GLY A 37 4.41 6.90 -13.22
C GLY A 37 3.70 5.57 -13.43
N ARG A 38 4.24 4.77 -14.34
CA ARG A 38 3.78 3.44 -14.68
C ARG A 38 4.66 2.38 -14.02
N TRP A 39 4.02 1.39 -13.42
CA TRP A 39 4.64 0.28 -12.73
C TRP A 39 4.08 -1.02 -13.27
N VAL A 40 4.85 -2.09 -13.19
CA VAL A 40 4.44 -3.42 -13.63
C VAL A 40 4.59 -4.39 -12.46
N VAL A 41 3.59 -5.22 -12.25
CA VAL A 41 3.68 -6.35 -11.31
C VAL A 41 4.64 -7.38 -11.88
N THR A 42 5.74 -7.62 -11.18
CA THR A 42 6.79 -8.54 -11.65
C THR A 42 6.80 -9.87 -10.90
N LYS A 43 6.30 -9.88 -9.65
CA LYS A 43 6.43 -11.06 -8.79
C LYS A 43 5.42 -11.03 -7.64
N ILE A 44 5.00 -12.21 -7.20
CA ILE A 44 4.30 -12.41 -5.93
C ILE A 44 5.36 -12.70 -4.87
N GLN A 45 5.50 -11.80 -3.87
CA GLN A 45 6.52 -11.91 -2.82
C GLN A 45 6.05 -12.70 -1.62
N ALA A 46 4.79 -12.50 -1.20
CA ALA A 46 4.19 -13.28 -0.12
C ALA A 46 2.73 -13.59 -0.44
N VAL A 47 2.30 -14.79 -0.10
CA VAL A 47 0.92 -15.24 -0.21
C VAL A 47 0.43 -15.53 1.21
N THR A 48 -0.68 -14.92 1.60
CA THR A 48 -1.38 -15.21 2.86
C THR A 48 -2.74 -15.85 2.60
N ASP A 49 -3.34 -15.57 1.44
CA ASP A 49 -4.58 -16.19 0.99
C ASP A 49 -4.32 -17.01 -0.29
N GLU A 50 -4.16 -18.31 -0.12
CA GLU A 50 -3.95 -19.27 -1.22
C GLU A 50 -5.23 -19.53 -2.04
N THR A 51 -6.38 -19.05 -1.59
CA THR A 51 -7.65 -19.23 -2.32
C THR A 51 -7.71 -18.37 -3.59
N LYS A 52 -6.88 -17.33 -3.69
CA LYS A 52 -6.81 -16.41 -4.82
C LYS A 52 -5.68 -16.79 -5.78
N ASP A 53 -6.04 -17.06 -7.02
CA ASP A 53 -5.02 -17.20 -8.08
C ASP A 53 -4.55 -15.81 -8.54
N LEU A 54 -3.36 -15.42 -8.10
CA LEU A 54 -2.76 -14.13 -8.43
C LEU A 54 -1.85 -14.19 -9.67
N ARG A 55 -1.66 -15.36 -10.29
CA ARG A 55 -0.80 -15.50 -11.48
C ARG A 55 -1.23 -14.61 -12.64
N PRO A 56 -2.53 -14.40 -12.91
CA PRO A 56 -2.99 -13.50 -13.97
C PRO A 56 -2.61 -12.02 -13.76
N ILE A 57 -2.27 -11.64 -12.51
CA ILE A 57 -1.91 -10.24 -12.19
C ILE A 57 -0.43 -9.96 -12.54
N ILE A 58 0.40 -10.98 -12.69
CA ILE A 58 1.80 -10.79 -13.09
C ILE A 58 1.84 -10.23 -14.52
N GLY A 59 2.56 -9.13 -14.71
CA GLY A 59 2.59 -8.37 -15.94
C GLY A 59 1.53 -7.27 -16.04
N SER A 60 0.60 -7.19 -15.10
CA SER A 60 -0.38 -6.10 -15.07
C SER A 60 0.27 -4.77 -14.74
N ASP A 61 -0.30 -3.71 -15.31
CA ASP A 61 0.11 -2.33 -15.06
C ASP A 61 -0.53 -1.76 -13.79
N ALA A 62 0.25 -0.96 -13.08
CA ALA A 62 -0.23 -0.02 -12.09
C ALA A 62 0.22 1.39 -12.50
N ILE A 63 -0.70 2.33 -12.59
CA ILE A 63 -0.40 3.72 -12.97
C ILE A 63 -0.87 4.63 -11.85
N PHE A 64 0.04 5.49 -11.40
CA PHE A 64 -0.24 6.46 -10.34
C PHE A 64 0.01 7.87 -10.86
N ALA A 65 -0.99 8.72 -10.73
CA ALA A 65 -0.97 10.13 -11.05
C ALA A 65 -1.44 10.95 -9.84
N PRO A 66 -1.36 12.29 -9.84
CA PRO A 66 -1.68 13.09 -8.66
C PRO A 66 -3.06 12.82 -8.04
N ASN A 67 -4.06 12.55 -8.86
CA ASN A 67 -5.45 12.32 -8.44
C ASN A 67 -6.09 11.07 -9.07
N VAL A 68 -5.29 10.22 -9.71
CA VAL A 68 -5.76 8.99 -10.37
C VAL A 68 -4.87 7.84 -10.00
N ALA A 69 -5.46 6.69 -9.71
CA ALA A 69 -4.78 5.42 -9.59
C ALA A 69 -5.46 4.39 -10.49
N LEU A 70 -4.65 3.69 -11.30
CA LEU A 70 -5.10 2.55 -12.08
C LEU A 70 -4.33 1.32 -11.62
N PHE A 71 -5.03 0.21 -11.51
CA PHE A 71 -4.42 -1.08 -11.31
C PHE A 71 -5.18 -2.13 -12.12
N ASN A 72 -4.46 -2.82 -13.02
CA ASN A 72 -5.11 -3.69 -13.98
C ASN A 72 -6.18 -2.88 -14.76
N ASP A 73 -7.41 -3.36 -14.84
CA ASP A 73 -8.52 -2.65 -15.50
C ASP A 73 -9.35 -1.76 -14.57
N GLN A 74 -8.89 -1.59 -13.32
CA GLN A 74 -9.61 -0.81 -12.31
C GLN A 74 -9.02 0.59 -12.21
N ARG A 75 -9.87 1.59 -12.33
CA ARG A 75 -9.53 3.00 -12.21
C ARG A 75 -10.20 3.62 -10.99
N ALA A 76 -9.44 4.38 -10.24
CA ALA A 76 -9.91 5.23 -9.15
C ALA A 76 -9.56 6.69 -9.45
N ASP A 77 -10.55 7.56 -9.41
CA ASP A 77 -10.42 9.00 -9.63
C ASP A 77 -10.52 9.76 -8.30
N ASN A 78 -9.95 10.96 -8.26
CA ASN A 78 -9.93 11.82 -7.07
C ASN A 78 -9.28 11.13 -5.84
N VAL A 79 -8.23 10.36 -6.09
CA VAL A 79 -7.52 9.66 -5.03
C VAL A 79 -6.67 10.61 -4.19
N ASN A 80 -6.56 10.28 -2.90
CA ASN A 80 -5.66 10.94 -1.97
C ASN A 80 -4.56 9.97 -1.53
N TYR A 81 -3.34 10.50 -1.38
CA TYR A 81 -2.19 9.73 -0.94
C TYR A 81 -1.80 10.14 0.48
N VAL A 82 -1.71 9.18 1.38
CA VAL A 82 -1.19 9.36 2.74
C VAL A 82 0.12 8.62 2.86
N ILE A 83 1.19 9.33 3.22
CA ILE A 83 2.54 8.77 3.30
C ILE A 83 2.93 8.62 4.76
N ARG A 84 3.43 7.44 5.10
CA ARG A 84 3.99 7.11 6.41
C ARG A 84 5.32 6.39 6.21
N LYS A 85 6.12 6.28 7.26
CA LYS A 85 7.34 5.47 7.27
C LYS A 85 7.24 4.40 8.33
N GLY A 86 7.65 3.18 8.02
CA GLY A 86 7.61 2.06 8.95
C GLY A 86 8.82 1.15 8.82
N LYS A 87 9.11 0.40 9.89
CA LYS A 87 10.16 -0.63 9.89
C LYS A 87 9.73 -1.82 9.07
N THR A 88 10.55 -2.23 8.12
CA THR A 88 10.27 -3.32 7.19
C THR A 88 9.92 -4.62 7.91
N ASP A 89 10.76 -5.06 8.87
CA ASP A 89 10.51 -6.30 9.60
C ASP A 89 9.19 -6.28 10.36
N TYR A 90 8.85 -5.15 10.97
CA TYR A 90 7.56 -5.01 11.66
C TYR A 90 6.38 -5.14 10.68
N LEU A 91 6.45 -4.43 9.56
CA LEU A 91 5.40 -4.46 8.54
C LEU A 91 5.21 -5.85 7.95
N MET A 92 6.31 -6.52 7.61
CA MET A 92 6.27 -7.86 7.03
C MET A 92 5.81 -8.89 8.05
N LYS A 93 6.20 -8.74 9.32
CA LYS A 93 5.76 -9.65 10.37
C LYS A 93 4.27 -9.54 10.66
N VAL A 94 3.76 -8.30 10.76
CA VAL A 94 2.35 -8.06 11.08
C VAL A 94 1.44 -8.38 9.90
N GLY A 95 1.82 -7.94 8.68
CA GLY A 95 0.99 -8.11 7.48
C GLY A 95 1.02 -9.52 6.92
N TYR A 96 2.18 -10.17 6.93
CA TYR A 96 2.40 -11.39 6.15
C TYR A 96 3.00 -12.55 6.96
N ASN A 97 3.27 -12.36 8.25
CA ASN A 97 3.98 -13.32 9.12
C ASN A 97 5.35 -13.75 8.54
N LYS A 98 6.04 -12.83 7.89
CA LYS A 98 7.35 -13.00 7.25
C LYS A 98 8.37 -12.03 7.83
N THR A 99 9.66 -12.29 7.61
CA THR A 99 10.73 -11.30 7.80
C THR A 99 10.98 -10.57 6.48
N LYS A 100 11.73 -9.47 6.50
CA LYS A 100 12.14 -8.77 5.28
C LYS A 100 12.99 -9.66 4.36
N ASP A 101 13.82 -10.54 4.94
CA ASP A 101 14.67 -11.47 4.20
C ASP A 101 13.84 -12.56 3.51
N ASP A 102 12.78 -13.06 4.16
CA ASP A 102 11.86 -14.03 3.56
C ASP A 102 11.19 -13.50 2.30
N VAL A 103 10.94 -12.19 2.25
CA VAL A 103 10.31 -11.51 1.12
C VAL A 103 11.32 -10.77 0.23
N GLY A 104 12.61 -10.88 0.53
CA GLY A 104 13.68 -10.30 -0.29
C GLY A 104 13.68 -8.77 -0.36
N ILE A 105 13.22 -8.10 0.71
CA ILE A 105 13.25 -6.64 0.85
C ILE A 105 14.54 -6.25 1.57
N ALA A 106 15.39 -5.45 0.91
CA ALA A 106 16.69 -5.10 1.46
C ALA A 106 16.63 -3.91 2.45
N GLY A 107 15.68 -3.00 2.27
CA GLY A 107 15.55 -1.78 3.07
C GLY A 107 15.09 -2.06 4.50
N ASP A 108 15.69 -1.39 5.50
CA ASP A 108 15.25 -1.48 6.90
C ASP A 108 13.97 -0.68 7.17
N ASP A 109 13.71 0.31 6.33
CA ASP A 109 12.52 1.17 6.39
C ASP A 109 11.84 1.20 5.03
N LEU A 110 10.50 1.26 5.04
CA LEU A 110 9.67 1.44 3.85
C LEU A 110 8.81 2.70 3.99
N PHE A 111 8.56 3.36 2.87
CA PHE A 111 7.49 4.34 2.78
C PHE A 111 6.17 3.60 2.54
N ILE A 112 5.23 3.76 3.46
CA ILE A 112 3.88 3.23 3.36
C ILE A 112 3.03 4.31 2.71
N ILE A 113 2.45 4.00 1.57
CA ILE A 113 1.64 4.92 0.78
C ILE A 113 0.24 4.33 0.71
N ASP A 114 -0.66 4.88 1.48
CA ASP A 114 -2.06 4.50 1.45
C ASP A 114 -2.79 5.39 0.44
N ILE A 115 -3.54 4.75 -0.44
CA ILE A 115 -4.29 5.40 -1.52
C ILE A 115 -5.77 5.28 -1.19
N TYR A 116 -6.40 6.44 -1.01
CA TYR A 116 -7.80 6.54 -0.63
C TYR A 116 -8.64 7.15 -1.76
N GLN A 117 -9.88 6.71 -1.87
CA GLN A 117 -10.94 7.38 -2.62
C GLN A 117 -12.14 7.53 -1.68
N ASP A 118 -12.69 8.73 -1.58
CA ASP A 118 -13.85 9.03 -0.73
C ASP A 118 -13.73 8.46 0.71
N ASP A 119 -12.55 8.68 1.33
CA ASP A 119 -12.16 8.19 2.65
C ASP A 119 -12.04 6.65 2.78
N GLN A 120 -12.18 5.92 1.69
CA GLN A 120 -11.98 4.47 1.69
C GLN A 120 -10.59 4.11 1.19
N LEU A 121 -9.90 3.23 1.94
CA LEU A 121 -8.60 2.70 1.55
C LEU A 121 -8.78 1.76 0.35
N LEU A 122 -8.14 2.09 -0.77
CA LEU A 122 -8.14 1.25 -1.96
C LEU A 122 -6.92 0.33 -2.00
N PHE A 123 -5.74 0.93 -1.83
CA PHE A 123 -4.47 0.23 -1.92
C PHE A 123 -3.50 0.71 -0.85
N THR A 124 -2.66 -0.20 -0.37
CA THR A 124 -1.45 0.12 0.38
C THR A 124 -0.24 -0.29 -0.46
N VAL A 125 0.65 0.66 -0.71
CA VAL A 125 1.89 0.44 -1.45
C VAL A 125 3.07 0.74 -0.53
N TYR A 126 3.99 -0.20 -0.44
CA TYR A 126 5.25 -0.07 0.31
C TYR A 126 6.36 0.26 -0.67
N ARG A 127 6.84 1.50 -0.69
CA ARG A 127 7.94 1.91 -1.58
C ARG A 127 9.28 1.70 -0.89
N GLU A 128 10.13 0.88 -1.48
CA GLU A 128 11.50 0.64 -1.02
C GLU A 128 12.48 1.63 -1.65
N LYS A 129 12.38 1.81 -2.98
CA LYS A 129 13.24 2.67 -3.80
C LYS A 129 12.40 3.45 -4.79
N ASP A 130 13.04 4.28 -5.60
CA ASP A 130 12.34 5.07 -6.61
C ASP A 130 11.74 4.22 -7.73
N ASP A 131 12.27 3.02 -7.94
CA ASP A 131 11.88 2.09 -9.00
C ASP A 131 11.36 0.75 -8.49
N VAL A 132 11.34 0.52 -7.17
CA VAL A 132 10.86 -0.73 -6.55
C VAL A 132 9.85 -0.42 -5.45
N ALA A 133 8.70 -1.03 -5.56
CA ALA A 133 7.64 -0.97 -4.56
C ALA A 133 6.96 -2.33 -4.42
N TYR A 134 6.12 -2.46 -3.40
CA TYR A 134 5.31 -3.64 -3.15
C TYR A 134 3.88 -3.19 -2.87
N MET A 135 2.90 -3.91 -3.40
CA MET A 135 1.48 -3.58 -3.20
C MET A 135 0.76 -4.74 -2.51
N ASP A 136 -0.03 -4.39 -1.50
CA ASP A 136 -0.93 -5.35 -0.88
C ASP A 136 -2.19 -5.51 -1.74
N ILE A 137 -2.46 -6.75 -2.15
CA ILE A 137 -3.69 -7.12 -2.85
C ILE A 137 -4.30 -8.33 -2.15
N TYR A 138 -5.42 -8.13 -1.50
CA TYR A 138 -6.12 -9.18 -0.74
C TYR A 138 -5.24 -9.87 0.32
N GLY A 139 -4.39 -9.09 0.99
CA GLY A 139 -3.43 -9.63 1.96
C GLY A 139 -2.21 -10.32 1.35
N ASN A 140 -2.03 -10.29 0.04
CA ASN A 140 -0.87 -10.83 -0.64
C ASN A 140 0.06 -9.71 -1.11
N LEU A 141 1.36 -9.92 -1.01
CA LEU A 141 2.37 -8.92 -1.33
C LEU A 141 2.88 -9.11 -2.75
N LEU A 142 2.64 -8.13 -3.61
CA LEU A 142 3.10 -8.11 -5.00
C LEU A 142 4.25 -7.14 -5.17
N GLN A 143 5.29 -7.52 -5.90
CA GLN A 143 6.36 -6.60 -6.27
C GLN A 143 5.99 -5.80 -7.51
N LEU A 144 6.18 -4.50 -7.43
CA LEU A 144 6.05 -3.54 -8.52
C LEU A 144 7.43 -3.02 -8.92
N VAL A 145 7.69 -2.95 -10.20
CA VAL A 145 8.89 -2.30 -10.75
C VAL A 145 8.45 -1.17 -11.67
N LYS A 146 9.03 0.01 -11.46
CA LYS A 146 8.75 1.19 -12.27
C LYS A 146 9.28 1.01 -13.67
N THR A 147 8.46 1.26 -14.67
CA THR A 147 8.90 1.21 -16.07
C THR A 147 9.70 2.47 -16.42
N LYS A 148 10.57 2.33 -17.41
CA LYS A 148 11.30 3.48 -17.96
C LYS A 148 10.41 4.38 -18.82
N ASP A 149 9.27 3.86 -19.27
CA ASP A 149 8.27 4.61 -20.02
C ASP A 149 7.62 5.61 -19.06
N THR A 150 8.14 6.81 -19.06
CA THR A 150 7.52 7.92 -18.35
C THR A 150 6.21 8.24 -19.05
N LEU A 151 5.13 8.34 -18.28
CA LEU A 151 3.90 8.98 -18.79
C LEU A 151 4.32 10.38 -19.25
N ASP A 152 4.18 10.66 -20.54
CA ASP A 152 4.41 12.00 -21.03
C ASP A 152 3.31 12.95 -20.47
N GLU A 153 3.57 14.24 -20.50
CA GLU A 153 2.62 15.24 -19.96
C GLU A 153 1.24 15.12 -20.60
N ARG A 154 1.18 14.72 -21.87
CA ARG A 154 -0.06 14.55 -22.60
C ARG A 154 -0.83 13.32 -22.15
N GLN A 155 -0.14 12.19 -21.94
CA GLN A 155 -0.74 10.98 -21.41
C GLN A 155 -1.23 11.20 -19.98
N LEU A 156 -0.43 11.88 -19.15
CA LEU A 156 -0.82 12.24 -17.80
C LEU A 156 -2.05 13.15 -17.79
N LYS A 157 -2.05 14.16 -18.66
CA LYS A 157 -3.19 15.08 -18.82
C LYS A 157 -4.44 14.34 -19.26
N ASN A 158 -4.36 13.48 -20.27
CA ASN A 158 -5.49 12.68 -20.74
C ASN A 158 -6.03 11.78 -19.61
N LEU A 159 -5.15 11.11 -18.84
CA LEU A 159 -5.56 10.32 -17.70
C LEU A 159 -6.29 11.13 -16.62
N MET A 160 -5.88 12.38 -16.42
CA MET A 160 -6.51 13.28 -15.44
C MET A 160 -7.81 13.90 -15.98
N GLU A 161 -7.93 14.17 -17.28
CA GLU A 161 -9.13 14.74 -17.91
C GLU A 161 -10.23 13.68 -18.16
N GLU A 162 -9.86 12.43 -18.39
CA GLU A 162 -10.79 11.32 -18.53
C GLU A 162 -11.37 10.85 -17.18
N ALA A 163 -10.96 11.48 -16.07
CA ALA A 163 -11.49 11.21 -14.75
C ALA A 163 -12.99 11.48 -14.73
N ASP A 164 -13.80 10.43 -14.83
CA ASP A 164 -15.24 10.52 -14.69
C ASP A 164 -15.61 10.62 -13.20
N PRO A 165 -16.09 11.78 -12.71
CA PRO A 165 -16.44 11.96 -11.32
C PRO A 165 -17.57 11.03 -10.82
N LYS A 166 -18.20 10.27 -11.72
CA LYS A 166 -19.30 9.34 -11.41
C LYS A 166 -18.88 7.86 -11.34
N LYS A 167 -17.64 7.52 -11.71
CA LYS A 167 -17.14 6.15 -11.58
C LYS A 167 -16.57 5.91 -10.19
N THR A 168 -17.39 5.36 -9.33
CA THR A 168 -16.94 4.83 -8.04
C THR A 168 -16.28 3.47 -8.22
N TYR A 169 -15.13 3.26 -7.62
CA TYR A 169 -14.35 2.02 -7.60
C TYR A 169 -15.18 0.78 -7.22
N TYR A 170 -16.22 0.95 -6.39
CA TYR A 170 -17.03 -0.14 -5.84
C TYR A 170 -18.07 -0.74 -6.80
N SER A 171 -18.32 -0.12 -7.94
CA SER A 171 -19.31 -0.67 -8.88
C SER A 171 -18.84 -1.93 -9.61
N ARG A 172 -17.58 -2.39 -9.39
CA ARG A 172 -16.99 -3.47 -10.17
C ARG A 172 -16.15 -4.49 -9.39
N VAL A 173 -16.23 -4.56 -8.07
CA VAL A 173 -15.67 -5.70 -7.34
C VAL A 173 -16.69 -6.84 -7.38
N PRO A 174 -16.50 -7.89 -8.20
CA PRO A 174 -17.40 -9.04 -8.17
C PRO A 174 -17.15 -9.80 -6.88
N GLY A 175 -18.14 -9.78 -5.99
CA GLY A 175 -18.25 -10.72 -4.90
C GLY A 175 -17.40 -10.41 -3.67
N ILE A 176 -17.79 -9.41 -2.91
CA ILE A 176 -17.73 -9.45 -1.45
C ILE A 176 -19.10 -9.87 -0.93
#